data_284969012c7880641c15a058761824e1
#
_entry.id   284969012c7880641c15a058761824e1
#
_cell.length_a   1.000
_cell.length_b   1.000
_cell.length_c   1.000
_cell.angle_alpha   90.00
_cell.angle_beta   90.00
_cell.angle_gamma   90.00
#
_symmetry.space_group_name_H-M   'P 1'
#
loop_
_entity.id
_entity.type
_entity.pdbx_description
1 polymer ?
#
loop_
_entity_poly.entity_id
_entity_poly.type
_entity_poly.pdbx_seq_one_letter_code
_entity_poly.pdbx_strand_id
1 'polypeptide(L)'
;MASRRSEQQSEIRLKVMRLISDKPDMSSRQIADAVGISNGSAYYVLTALVEKGLVKLENFTKNPQKGRYAYLLTPKGIREKSILTHNFIGRKRKEYEDLKKEIEALEVETGLIEKDSLESGNKNIRSR
;
A
#
# COMPACT_ATOMS: atom_id res chain seq x y z
N MET A 1 5.10 13.54 -13.55
CA MET A 1 3.96 12.68 -13.22
C MET A 1 4.43 11.25 -12.92
N ALA A 2 3.99 10.69 -11.83
CA ALA A 2 4.30 9.29 -11.53
C ALA A 2 3.55 8.38 -12.49
N SER A 3 4.27 7.45 -13.13
CA SER A 3 3.66 6.46 -13.99
C SER A 3 2.91 5.42 -13.15
N ARG A 4 1.99 4.69 -13.79
CA ARG A 4 1.29 3.57 -13.13
C ARG A 4 2.30 2.56 -12.58
N ARG A 5 3.36 2.29 -13.33
CA ARG A 5 4.41 1.37 -12.90
C ARG A 5 5.10 1.86 -11.61
N SER A 6 5.39 3.16 -11.56
CA SER A 6 6.00 3.78 -10.38
C SER A 6 5.09 3.69 -9.16
N GLU A 7 3.79 3.89 -9.35
CA GLU A 7 2.80 3.77 -8.30
C GLU A 7 2.71 2.34 -7.78
N GLN A 8 2.73 1.35 -8.68
CA GLN A 8 2.71 -0.07 -8.29
C GLN A 8 3.94 -0.44 -7.49
N GLN A 9 5.11 0.05 -7.89
CA GLN A 9 6.34 -0.19 -7.14
C GLN A 9 6.29 0.43 -5.75
N SER A 10 5.73 1.64 -5.64
CA SER A 10 5.54 2.30 -4.35
C SER A 10 4.59 1.52 -3.44
N GLU A 11 3.51 0.99 -4.00
CA GLU A 11 2.56 0.18 -3.25
C GLU A 11 3.18 -1.12 -2.76
N ILE A 12 3.99 -1.77 -3.59
CA ILE A 12 4.70 -3.00 -3.20
C ILE A 12 5.66 -2.71 -2.07
N ARG A 13 6.45 -1.64 -2.18
CA ARG A 13 7.36 -1.23 -1.10
C ARG A 13 6.61 -0.97 0.20
N LEU A 14 5.49 -0.28 0.12
CA LEU A 14 4.68 0.01 1.29
C LEU A 14 4.15 -1.27 1.93
N LYS A 15 3.64 -2.20 1.13
CA LYS A 15 3.15 -3.50 1.64
C LYS A 15 4.26 -4.27 2.33
N VAL A 16 5.45 -4.31 1.73
CA VAL A 16 6.61 -4.99 2.32
C VAL A 16 6.99 -4.33 3.65
N MET A 17 7.07 -3.01 3.67
CA MET A 17 7.45 -2.28 4.89
C MET A 17 6.41 -2.47 6.00
N ARG A 18 5.13 -2.53 5.67
CA ARG A 18 4.07 -2.79 6.65
C ARG A 18 4.19 -4.20 7.24
N LEU A 19 4.48 -5.19 6.41
CA LEU A 19 4.70 -6.56 6.89
C LEU A 19 5.90 -6.64 7.82
N ILE A 20 7.00 -5.99 7.46
CA ILE A 20 8.21 -5.95 8.29
C ILE A 20 7.90 -5.32 9.64
N SER A 21 7.12 -4.25 9.64
CA SER A 21 6.73 -3.56 10.86
C SER A 21 5.88 -4.45 11.78
N ASP A 22 4.95 -5.22 11.19
CA ASP A 22 4.04 -6.07 11.94
C ASP A 22 4.66 -7.40 12.34
N LYS A 23 5.47 -7.98 11.48
CA LYS A 23 6.02 -9.33 11.66
C LYS A 23 7.48 -9.38 11.22
N PRO A 24 8.41 -8.94 12.07
CA PRO A 24 9.83 -8.85 11.68
C PRO A 24 10.49 -10.22 11.47
N ASP A 25 9.86 -11.30 11.91
CA ASP A 25 10.42 -12.65 11.77
C ASP A 25 10.05 -13.35 10.45
N MET A 26 9.33 -12.66 9.55
CA MET A 26 9.00 -13.24 8.25
C MET A 26 10.24 -13.38 7.38
N SER A 27 10.33 -14.52 6.69
CA SER A 27 11.36 -14.74 5.68
C SER A 27 11.00 -13.99 4.39
N SER A 28 11.97 -13.83 3.50
CA SER A 28 11.70 -13.20 2.19
C SER A 28 10.64 -13.96 1.39
N ARG A 29 10.63 -15.29 1.50
CA ARG A 29 9.62 -16.12 0.83
C ARG A 29 8.23 -15.87 1.40
N GLN A 30 8.11 -15.78 2.71
CA GLN A 30 6.84 -15.49 3.37
C GLN A 30 6.32 -14.10 2.99
N ILE A 31 7.22 -13.13 2.91
CA ILE A 31 6.89 -11.77 2.46
C ILE A 31 6.39 -11.81 1.01
N ALA A 32 7.08 -12.54 0.14
CA ALA A 32 6.66 -12.70 -1.26
C ALA A 32 5.25 -13.25 -1.37
N ASP A 33 4.96 -14.31 -0.62
CA ASP A 33 3.64 -14.94 -0.59
C ASP A 33 2.57 -13.98 -0.09
N ALA A 34 2.85 -13.27 0.99
CA ALA A 34 1.89 -12.35 1.60
C ALA A 34 1.58 -11.15 0.70
N VAL A 35 2.57 -10.66 -0.04
CA VAL A 35 2.41 -9.52 -0.95
C VAL A 35 1.86 -9.97 -2.31
N GLY A 36 2.05 -11.22 -2.67
CA GLY A 36 1.58 -11.76 -3.95
C GLY A 36 2.56 -11.48 -5.09
N ILE A 37 3.86 -11.52 -4.79
CA ILE A 37 4.91 -11.31 -5.79
C ILE A 37 5.84 -12.52 -5.80
N SER A 38 6.68 -12.62 -6.81
CA SER A 38 7.65 -13.70 -6.91
C SER A 38 8.75 -13.56 -5.84
N ASN A 39 9.39 -14.67 -5.52
CA ASN A 39 10.53 -14.66 -4.60
C ASN A 39 11.65 -13.74 -5.08
N GLY A 40 11.92 -13.73 -6.37
CA GLY A 40 12.91 -12.83 -6.95
C GLY A 40 12.56 -11.37 -6.79
N SER A 41 11.29 -11.03 -7.02
CA SER A 41 10.81 -9.66 -6.84
C SER A 41 10.90 -9.23 -5.37
N ALA A 42 10.52 -10.11 -4.44
CA ALA A 42 10.62 -9.81 -3.00
C ALA A 42 12.08 -9.58 -2.60
N TYR A 43 12.97 -10.45 -3.06
CA TYR A 43 14.40 -10.30 -2.79
C TYR A 43 14.93 -8.97 -3.31
N TYR A 44 14.55 -8.62 -4.54
CA TYR A 44 14.95 -7.35 -5.14
C TYR A 44 14.47 -6.15 -4.31
N VAL A 45 13.21 -6.16 -3.90
CA VAL A 45 12.63 -5.08 -3.09
C VAL A 45 13.34 -4.99 -1.74
N LEU A 46 13.53 -6.11 -1.06
CA LEU A 46 14.19 -6.14 0.25
C LEU A 46 15.62 -5.65 0.17
N THR A 47 16.36 -6.09 -0.85
CA THR A 47 17.74 -5.65 -1.06
C THR A 47 17.80 -4.15 -1.30
N ALA A 48 16.89 -3.61 -2.11
CA ALA A 48 16.83 -2.18 -2.37
C ALA A 48 16.51 -1.39 -1.10
N LEU A 49 15.61 -1.89 -0.26
CA LEU A 49 15.26 -1.23 1.00
C LEU A 49 16.46 -1.21 1.96
N VAL A 50 17.22 -2.30 2.02
CA VAL A 50 18.44 -2.36 2.83
C VAL A 50 19.49 -1.39 2.30
N GLU A 51 19.71 -1.37 1.00
CA GLU A 51 20.69 -0.47 0.38
C GLU A 51 20.36 1.01 0.60
N LYS A 52 19.07 1.34 0.63
CA LYS A 52 18.62 2.71 0.89
C LYS A 52 18.62 3.07 2.38
N GLY A 53 18.98 2.14 3.24
CA GLY A 53 19.00 2.39 4.68
C GLY A 53 17.62 2.48 5.32
N LEU A 54 16.60 1.91 4.68
CA LEU A 54 15.22 1.92 5.18
C LEU A 54 14.92 0.68 6.02
N VAL A 55 15.63 -0.40 5.75
CA VAL A 55 15.50 -1.69 6.43
C VAL A 55 16.88 -2.17 6.81
N LYS A 56 17.00 -2.78 7.96
CA LYS A 56 18.22 -3.47 8.35
C LYS A 56 17.92 -4.94 8.60
N LEU A 57 18.93 -5.75 8.37
CA LEU A 57 18.85 -7.19 8.56
C LEU A 57 19.64 -7.54 9.81
N GLU A 58 18.97 -8.08 10.82
CA GLU A 58 19.62 -8.49 12.06
C GLU A 58 19.50 -9.98 12.29
N ASN A 59 20.51 -10.53 12.93
CA ASN A 59 20.49 -11.92 13.36
C ASN A 59 19.46 -12.08 14.49
N PHE A 60 18.54 -13.01 14.32
CA PHE A 60 17.51 -13.26 15.30
C PHE A 60 18.04 -14.26 16.35
N THR A 61 18.81 -13.76 17.30
CA THR A 61 19.54 -14.58 18.28
C THR A 61 18.63 -15.33 19.24
N LYS A 62 17.40 -14.87 19.45
CA LYS A 62 16.43 -15.51 20.35
C LYS A 62 15.65 -16.63 19.68
N ASN A 63 15.80 -16.79 18.38
CA ASN A 63 15.13 -17.86 17.67
C ASN A 63 15.93 -19.15 17.79
N PRO A 64 15.32 -20.27 18.24
CA PRO A 64 16.03 -21.56 18.31
C PRO A 64 16.50 -22.06 16.96
N GLN A 65 15.97 -21.55 15.87
CA GLN A 65 16.43 -21.89 14.52
C GLN A 65 17.58 -20.98 14.14
N LYS A 66 18.80 -21.51 14.20
CA LYS A 66 20.02 -20.79 13.86
C LYS A 66 19.97 -20.36 12.40
N GLY A 67 20.46 -19.13 12.11
CA GLY A 67 20.56 -18.61 10.75
C GLY A 67 19.37 -17.82 10.26
N ARG A 68 18.35 -17.62 11.10
CA ARG A 68 17.24 -16.76 10.76
C ARG A 68 17.60 -15.29 11.00
N TYR A 69 17.15 -14.45 10.09
CA TYR A 69 17.34 -13.00 10.17
C TYR A 69 16.00 -12.32 10.32
N ALA A 70 16.00 -11.22 11.07
CA ALA A 70 14.85 -10.34 11.16
C ALA A 70 15.07 -9.12 10.30
N TYR A 71 14.07 -8.75 9.53
CA TYR A 71 14.05 -7.49 8.80
C TYR A 71 13.42 -6.43 9.71
N LEU A 72 14.09 -5.33 9.92
CA LEU A 72 13.63 -4.28 10.81
C LEU A 72 13.66 -2.95 10.08
N LEU A 73 12.63 -2.12 10.31
CA LEU A 73 12.64 -0.76 9.79
C LEU A 73 13.62 0.09 10.59
N THR A 74 14.44 0.85 9.88
CA THR A 74 15.27 1.89 10.51
C THR A 74 14.40 3.10 10.81
N PRO A 75 14.88 4.08 11.63
CA PRO A 75 14.15 5.34 11.80
C PRO A 75 13.83 6.02 10.47
N LYS A 76 14.78 5.99 9.52
CA LYS A 76 14.55 6.49 8.17
C LYS A 76 13.43 5.70 7.46
N GLY A 77 13.41 4.38 7.65
CA GLY A 77 12.36 3.51 7.09
C GLY A 77 10.99 3.83 7.64
N ILE A 78 10.89 4.10 8.93
CA ILE A 78 9.63 4.47 9.57
C ILE A 78 9.10 5.77 8.96
N ARG A 79 9.96 6.76 8.75
CA ARG A 79 9.57 8.02 8.12
C ARG A 79 9.13 7.82 6.68
N GLU A 80 9.87 7.03 5.92
CA GLU A 80 9.53 6.73 4.53
C GLU A 80 8.21 5.99 4.42
N LYS A 81 7.97 5.03 5.31
CA LYS A 81 6.70 4.31 5.38
C LYS A 81 5.54 5.28 5.57
N SER A 82 5.72 6.28 6.44
CA SER A 82 4.69 7.31 6.68
C SER A 82 4.40 8.11 5.42
N ILE A 83 5.44 8.54 4.72
CA ILE A 83 5.30 9.29 3.46
C ILE A 83 4.56 8.46 2.41
N LEU A 84 4.97 7.21 2.24
CA LEU A 84 4.33 6.31 1.28
C LEU A 84 2.86 6.07 1.63
N THR A 85 2.57 5.96 2.92
CA THR A 85 1.19 5.78 3.40
C THR A 85 0.32 6.98 3.05
N HIS A 86 0.82 8.20 3.29
CA HIS A 86 0.09 9.41 2.95
C HIS A 86 -0.18 9.50 1.45
N ASN A 87 0.82 9.20 0.64
CA ASN A 87 0.67 9.21 -0.82
C ASN A 87 -0.34 8.16 -1.27
N PHE A 88 -0.29 6.98 -0.68
CA PHE A 88 -1.22 5.89 -0.98
C PHE A 88 -2.66 6.28 -0.65
N ILE A 89 -2.89 6.88 0.52
CA ILE A 89 -4.21 7.35 0.93
C ILE A 89 -4.74 8.38 -0.08
N GLY A 90 -3.89 9.32 -0.51
CA GLY A 90 -4.27 10.32 -1.49
C GLY A 90 -4.74 9.71 -2.81
N ARG A 91 -3.98 8.71 -3.31
CA ARG A 91 -4.36 8.00 -4.53
C ARG A 91 -5.68 7.24 -4.35
N LYS A 92 -5.85 6.57 -3.21
CA LYS A 92 -7.08 5.81 -2.94
C LYS A 92 -8.30 6.71 -2.82
N ARG A 93 -8.15 7.87 -2.22
CA ARG A 93 -9.25 8.84 -2.16
C ARG A 93 -9.65 9.34 -3.53
N LYS A 94 -8.67 9.59 -4.39
CA LYS A 94 -8.95 9.99 -5.77
C LYS A 94 -9.66 8.89 -6.55
N GLU A 95 -9.18 7.65 -6.43
CA GLU A 95 -9.83 6.49 -7.04
C GLU A 95 -11.27 6.35 -6.57
N TYR A 96 -11.50 6.53 -5.28
CA TYR A 96 -12.82 6.45 -4.69
C TYR A 96 -13.76 7.52 -5.28
N GLU A 97 -13.29 8.76 -5.38
CA GLU A 97 -14.11 9.84 -5.94
C GLU A 97 -14.41 9.62 -7.43
N ASP A 98 -13.41 9.18 -8.18
CA ASP A 98 -13.58 8.87 -9.61
C ASP A 98 -14.58 7.74 -9.80
N LEU A 99 -14.46 6.69 -9.00
CA LEU A 99 -15.36 5.53 -9.05
C LEU A 99 -16.79 5.93 -8.69
N LYS A 100 -16.94 6.75 -7.68
CA LYS A 100 -18.24 7.25 -7.26
C LYS A 100 -18.94 8.02 -8.39
N LYS A 101 -18.19 8.89 -9.07
CA LYS A 101 -18.71 9.64 -10.22
C LYS A 101 -19.10 8.72 -11.37
N GLU A 102 -18.29 7.69 -11.62
CA GLU A 102 -18.57 6.71 -12.66
C GLU A 102 -19.86 5.95 -12.37
N ILE A 103 -20.03 5.50 -11.14
CA ILE A 103 -21.24 4.80 -10.71
C ILE A 103 -22.47 5.71 -10.88
N GLU A 104 -22.38 6.94 -10.43
CA GLU A 104 -23.48 7.91 -10.55
C GLU A 104 -23.87 8.14 -12.03
N ALA A 105 -22.85 8.26 -12.90
CA ALA A 105 -23.09 8.45 -14.33
C ALA A 105 -23.80 7.23 -14.94
N LEU A 106 -23.38 6.03 -14.55
CA LEU A 106 -24.02 4.80 -15.01
C LEU A 106 -25.46 4.65 -14.51
N GLU A 107 -25.69 5.05 -13.26
CA GLU A 107 -27.04 5.03 -12.69
C GLU A 107 -27.97 5.99 -13.41
N VAL A 108 -27.48 7.18 -13.76
CA VAL A 108 -28.26 8.14 -14.57
C VAL A 108 -28.55 7.54 -15.94
N GLU A 109 -27.57 6.93 -16.57
CA GLU A 109 -27.71 6.30 -17.90
C GLU A 109 -28.77 5.21 -17.90
N THR A 110 -28.84 4.43 -16.82
CA THR A 110 -29.82 3.33 -16.72
C THR A 110 -31.19 3.79 -16.19
N GLY A 111 -31.33 5.05 -15.85
CA GLY A 111 -32.57 5.58 -15.30
C GLY A 111 -32.82 5.26 -13.82
N LEU A 112 -31.81 4.75 -13.13
CA LEU A 112 -31.93 4.47 -11.70
C LEU A 112 -31.97 5.74 -10.85
N ILE A 113 -31.30 6.81 -11.31
CA ILE A 113 -31.26 8.10 -10.68
C ILE A 113 -31.46 9.17 -11.75
N GLU A 114 -32.27 10.17 -11.46
CA GLU A 114 -32.42 11.34 -12.34
C GLU A 114 -31.26 12.30 -12.11
N LYS A 115 -30.79 12.94 -13.18
CA LYS A 115 -29.67 13.88 -13.14
C LYS A 115 -29.95 15.03 -12.16
N ASP A 116 -31.16 15.55 -12.15
CA ASP A 116 -31.56 16.64 -11.26
C ASP A 116 -31.49 16.23 -9.78
N SER A 117 -31.79 14.95 -9.49
CA SER A 117 -31.72 14.40 -8.14
C SER A 117 -30.29 14.36 -7.64
N LEU A 118 -29.31 14.09 -8.51
CA LEU A 118 -27.90 14.07 -8.14
C LEU A 118 -27.41 15.46 -7.74
N GLU A 119 -27.79 16.47 -8.46
CA GLU A 119 -27.41 17.86 -8.16
C GLU A 119 -28.01 18.35 -6.85
N SER A 120 -29.23 17.92 -6.54
CA SER A 120 -29.91 18.23 -5.27
C SER A 120 -29.43 17.34 -4.15
N GLY A 121 -29.14 16.08 -4.45
CA GLY A 121 -28.80 15.05 -3.47
C GLY A 121 -27.54 15.35 -2.67
N ASN A 122 -26.56 15.97 -3.29
CA ASN A 122 -25.32 16.34 -2.61
C ASN A 122 -25.53 17.33 -1.47
N LYS A 123 -26.54 18.18 -1.57
CA LYS A 123 -26.87 19.11 -0.50
C LYS A 123 -27.67 18.43 0.61
N ASN A 124 -28.52 17.50 0.27
CA ASN A 124 -29.38 16.82 1.22
C ASN A 124 -28.65 15.77 2.07
N ILE A 125 -27.66 15.12 1.51
CA ILE A 125 -26.85 14.12 2.24
C ILE A 125 -26.12 14.76 3.42
N ARG A 126 -25.71 16.01 3.29
CA ARG A 126 -24.98 16.73 4.34
C ARG A 126 -25.86 17.16 5.51
N SER A 127 -27.14 17.30 5.29
CA SER A 127 -28.05 17.78 6.32
C SER A 127 -28.65 16.67 7.15
N ARG A 128 -28.31 15.45 6.92
CA ARG A 128 -28.82 14.28 7.66
C ARG A 128 -27.79 13.65 8.56
#